data_8eb9707ccd0333c489036f892e253814
#
_entry.id   8eb9707ccd0333c489036f892e253814
#
_cell.length_a   1.000
_cell.length_b   1.000
_cell.length_c   1.000
_cell.angle_alpha   90.00
_cell.angle_beta   90.00
_cell.angle_gamma   90.00
#
_symmetry.space_group_name_H-M   'P 1'
#
loop_
_entity.id
_entity.type
_entity.pdbx_description
1 polymer ?
#
loop_
_entity_poly.entity_id
_entity_poly.type
_entity_poly.pdbx_seq_one_letter_code
_entity_poly.pdbx_strand_id
1 'polypeptide(L)'
;MKMPRKLTIANLPTNIEHLKRLSSELGNVDIYLKRDDQTGTEVSGNKIRKLEFAIAEAIDNGYDTLITCGAVQSNHARATAAAAAKIGLKCHLILRGSSEDVFEGN
;
A
#
# COMPACT_ATOMS: atom_id res chain seq x y z
N MET A 1 -5.60 15.67 19.63
CA MET A 1 -5.05 15.78 18.26
C MET A 1 -6.16 15.38 17.28
N LYS A 2 -6.50 16.24 16.30
CA LYS A 2 -7.54 15.93 15.32
C LYS A 2 -6.93 15.06 14.22
N MET A 3 -7.53 13.90 13.96
CA MET A 3 -7.08 13.03 12.86
C MET A 3 -7.35 13.72 11.51
N PRO A 4 -6.39 13.71 10.58
CA PRO A 4 -6.60 14.23 9.24
C PRO A 4 -7.68 13.42 8.50
N ARG A 5 -8.28 14.02 7.48
CA ARG A 5 -9.20 13.33 6.57
C ARG A 5 -8.48 12.20 5.84
N LYS A 6 -9.17 11.11 5.62
CA LYS A 6 -8.68 10.00 4.78
C LYS A 6 -9.77 9.51 3.82
N LEU A 7 -9.35 8.89 2.74
CA LEU A 7 -10.25 8.14 1.85
C LEU A 7 -10.46 6.72 2.38
N THR A 8 -11.47 6.05 1.86
CA THR A 8 -11.70 4.61 2.09
C THR A 8 -11.44 3.88 0.79
N ILE A 9 -10.23 3.39 0.60
CA ILE A 9 -9.78 2.68 -0.60
C ILE A 9 -9.47 1.22 -0.28
N ALA A 10 -8.80 1.00 0.86
CA ALA A 10 -8.37 -0.32 1.32
C ALA A 10 -9.46 -1.07 2.08
N ASN A 11 -9.36 -2.39 2.08
CA ASN A 11 -10.15 -3.26 2.95
C ASN A 11 -9.59 -3.21 4.37
N LEU A 12 -10.17 -2.38 5.21
CA LEU A 12 -9.75 -2.20 6.60
C LEU A 12 -10.95 -2.35 7.55
N PRO A 13 -10.73 -2.84 8.77
CA PRO A 13 -9.45 -3.32 9.33
C PRO A 13 -9.04 -4.69 8.78
N THR A 14 -7.73 -4.94 8.65
CA THR A 14 -7.21 -6.27 8.34
C THR A 14 -7.11 -7.13 9.60
N ASN A 15 -7.20 -8.45 9.43
CA ASN A 15 -7.09 -9.40 10.53
C ASN A 15 -5.71 -9.41 11.18
N ILE A 16 -5.67 -9.88 12.42
CA ILE A 16 -4.45 -10.27 13.14
C ILE A 16 -4.55 -11.76 13.39
N GLU A 17 -3.60 -12.52 12.88
CA GLU A 17 -3.55 -13.98 13.00
C GLU A 17 -2.45 -14.39 13.98
N HIS A 18 -2.79 -15.26 14.93
CA HIS A 18 -1.79 -15.90 15.78
C HIS A 18 -1.11 -17.06 15.02
N LEU A 19 0.19 -16.96 14.79
CA LEU A 19 0.99 -17.98 14.11
C LEU A 19 1.41 -19.08 15.09
N LYS A 20 0.46 -19.91 15.52
CA LYS A 20 0.62 -20.91 16.58
C LYS A 20 1.79 -21.88 16.36
N ARG A 21 1.96 -22.39 15.13
CA ARG A 21 3.08 -23.31 14.81
C ARG A 21 4.42 -22.63 14.97
N LEU A 22 4.59 -21.44 14.39
CA LEU A 22 5.83 -20.68 14.48
C LEU A 22 6.13 -20.27 15.91
N SER A 23 5.11 -19.85 16.66
CA SER A 23 5.24 -19.56 18.09
C SER A 23 5.74 -20.77 18.88
N SER A 24 5.18 -21.95 18.61
CA SER A 24 5.59 -23.20 19.27
C SER A 24 7.02 -23.62 18.92
N GLU A 25 7.43 -23.44 17.66
CA GLU A 25 8.78 -23.79 17.22
C GLU A 25 9.86 -22.89 17.80
N LEU A 26 9.53 -21.60 18.01
CA LEU A 26 10.48 -20.64 18.59
C LEU A 26 10.48 -20.64 20.12
N GLY A 27 9.48 -21.24 20.74
CA GLY A 27 9.33 -21.28 22.22
C GLY A 27 9.17 -19.89 22.82
N ASN A 28 8.57 -19.78 23.98
CA ASN A 28 8.47 -18.58 24.84
C ASN A 28 8.09 -17.25 24.18
N VAL A 29 7.58 -17.24 22.93
CA VAL A 29 7.10 -16.04 22.22
C VAL A 29 5.80 -16.35 21.50
N ASP A 30 4.87 -15.43 21.56
CA ASP A 30 3.65 -15.44 20.75
C ASP A 30 3.82 -14.50 19.55
N ILE A 31 3.72 -15.06 18.34
CA ILE A 31 3.89 -14.32 17.09
C ILE A 31 2.53 -14.08 16.46
N TYR A 32 2.24 -12.82 16.17
CA TYR A 32 1.03 -12.39 15.50
C TYR A 32 1.36 -11.73 14.17
N LEU A 33 0.63 -12.11 13.13
CA LEU A 33 0.73 -11.52 11.79
C LEU A 33 -0.42 -10.54 11.55
N LYS A 34 -0.09 -9.29 11.31
CA LYS A 34 -1.04 -8.30 10.79
C LYS A 34 -1.17 -8.47 9.29
N ARG A 35 -2.35 -8.90 8.81
CA ARG A 35 -2.61 -9.31 7.43
C ARG A 35 -2.77 -8.10 6.48
N ASP A 36 -1.73 -7.29 6.34
CA ASP A 36 -1.73 -6.15 5.42
C ASP A 36 -1.59 -6.57 3.93
N ASP A 37 -1.32 -7.82 3.67
CA ASP A 37 -1.48 -8.47 2.36
C ASP A 37 -2.95 -8.49 1.89
N GLN A 38 -3.91 -8.39 2.81
CA GLN A 38 -5.36 -8.42 2.55
C GLN A 38 -6.01 -7.03 2.44
N THR A 39 -5.24 -5.96 2.33
CA THR A 39 -5.77 -4.59 2.17
C THR A 39 -6.45 -4.33 0.82
N GLY A 40 -6.37 -5.27 -0.11
CA GLY A 40 -6.96 -5.24 -1.44
C GLY A 40 -6.06 -5.96 -2.45
N THR A 41 -6.58 -6.28 -3.61
CA THR A 41 -5.83 -6.99 -4.66
C THR A 41 -4.77 -6.07 -5.27
N GLU A 42 -5.18 -4.92 -5.81
CA GLU A 42 -4.29 -3.97 -6.49
C GLU A 42 -3.50 -3.11 -5.50
N VAL A 43 -4.06 -2.88 -4.34
CA VAL A 43 -3.49 -2.01 -3.30
C VAL A 43 -2.96 -2.79 -2.10
N SER A 44 -2.67 -4.09 -2.28
CA SER A 44 -2.19 -4.95 -1.20
C SER A 44 -0.90 -4.43 -0.56
N GLY A 45 -0.77 -4.67 0.73
CA GLY A 45 0.36 -4.23 1.54
C GLY A 45 0.06 -2.99 2.38
N ASN A 46 1.01 -2.62 3.22
CA ASN A 46 0.85 -1.54 4.20
C ASN A 46 0.83 -0.12 3.61
N LYS A 47 1.23 0.05 2.34
CA LYS A 47 1.41 1.39 1.75
C LYS A 47 0.09 2.12 1.53
N ILE A 48 -0.99 1.38 1.26
CA ILE A 48 -2.31 1.99 1.07
C ILE A 48 -2.79 2.73 2.33
N ARG A 49 -2.39 2.30 3.52
CA ARG A 49 -2.77 2.97 4.78
C ARG A 49 -2.36 4.45 4.81
N LYS A 50 -1.14 4.77 4.34
CA LYS A 50 -0.70 6.16 4.25
C LYS A 50 -1.25 6.87 3.01
N LEU A 51 -1.45 6.14 1.91
CA LEU A 51 -1.98 6.72 0.67
C LEU A 51 -3.40 7.24 0.84
N GLU A 52 -4.24 6.60 1.66
CA GLU A 52 -5.58 7.10 1.96
C GLU A 52 -5.59 8.53 2.52
N PHE A 53 -4.57 8.89 3.31
CA PHE A 53 -4.39 10.24 3.84
C PHE A 53 -3.78 11.18 2.81
N ALA A 54 -2.66 10.78 2.18
CA ALA A 54 -1.95 11.62 1.22
C ALA A 54 -2.82 11.97 0.00
N ILE A 55 -3.61 11.01 -0.48
CA ILE A 55 -4.52 11.26 -1.61
C ILE A 55 -5.70 12.14 -1.19
N ALA A 56 -6.22 11.97 0.02
CA ALA A 56 -7.25 12.87 0.54
C ALA A 56 -6.76 14.31 0.59
N GLU A 57 -5.52 14.53 1.08
CA GLU A 57 -4.88 15.84 1.11
C GLU A 57 -4.67 16.41 -0.29
N ALA A 58 -4.24 15.59 -1.25
CA ALA A 58 -4.06 16.00 -2.64
C ALA A 58 -5.38 16.52 -3.25
N ILE A 59 -6.47 15.78 -3.06
CA ILE A 59 -7.81 16.17 -3.53
C ILE A 59 -8.27 17.47 -2.85
N ASP A 60 -8.11 17.57 -1.53
CA ASP A 60 -8.53 18.74 -0.76
C ASP A 60 -7.79 20.01 -1.18
N ASN A 61 -6.56 19.87 -1.71
CA ASN A 61 -5.77 20.97 -2.28
C ASN A 61 -5.97 21.18 -3.79
N GLY A 62 -6.88 20.44 -4.43
CA GLY A 62 -7.21 20.60 -5.84
C GLY A 62 -6.19 20.00 -6.81
N TYR A 63 -5.33 19.10 -6.36
CA TYR A 63 -4.38 18.40 -7.24
C TYR A 63 -5.09 17.29 -8.01
N ASP A 64 -4.79 17.18 -9.31
CA ASP A 64 -5.33 16.17 -10.22
C ASP A 64 -4.32 15.07 -10.58
N THR A 65 -3.09 15.21 -10.12
CA THR A 65 -1.97 14.36 -10.52
C THR A 65 -1.14 13.95 -9.30
N LEU A 66 -0.85 12.65 -9.21
CA LEU A 66 0.06 12.08 -8.22
C LEU A 66 1.39 11.74 -8.89
N ILE A 67 2.50 12.08 -8.23
CA ILE A 67 3.85 11.71 -8.67
C ILE A 67 4.50 10.90 -7.56
N THR A 68 5.05 9.75 -7.88
CA THR A 68 5.80 8.93 -6.94
C THR A 68 6.99 8.26 -7.60
N CYS A 69 7.92 7.78 -6.78
CA CYS A 69 9.10 7.07 -7.27
C CYS A 69 9.32 5.75 -6.51
N GLY A 70 10.08 4.86 -7.15
CA GLY A 70 10.43 3.57 -6.57
C GLY A 70 11.29 2.73 -7.50
N ALA A 71 11.63 1.53 -7.06
CA ALA A 71 12.17 0.50 -7.95
C ALA A 71 11.06 -0.04 -8.88
N VAL A 72 11.43 -0.76 -9.94
CA VAL A 72 10.49 -1.36 -10.90
C VAL A 72 9.44 -2.24 -10.21
N GLN A 73 9.82 -2.97 -9.16
CA GLN A 73 8.91 -3.83 -8.38
C GLN A 73 8.38 -3.15 -7.11
N SER A 74 8.25 -1.83 -7.09
CA SER A 74 7.80 -1.10 -5.92
C SER A 74 6.32 -1.32 -5.61
N ASN A 75 6.00 -1.94 -4.47
CA ASN A 75 4.63 -2.03 -3.96
C ASN A 75 3.99 -0.65 -3.76
N HIS A 76 4.80 0.36 -3.39
CA HIS A 76 4.32 1.72 -3.22
C HIS A 76 3.91 2.34 -4.55
N ALA A 77 4.74 2.20 -5.60
CA ALA A 77 4.43 2.71 -6.92
C ALA A 77 3.16 2.06 -7.48
N ARG A 78 3.06 0.72 -7.39
CA ARG A 78 1.87 -0.04 -7.79
C ARG A 78 0.61 0.43 -7.05
N ALA A 79 0.66 0.49 -5.72
CA ALA A 79 -0.49 0.91 -4.92
C ALA A 79 -0.90 2.37 -5.20
N THR A 80 0.05 3.26 -5.49
CA THR A 80 -0.24 4.65 -5.86
C THR A 80 -0.94 4.72 -7.22
N ALA A 81 -0.45 3.98 -8.22
CA ALA A 81 -1.07 3.94 -9.54
C ALA A 81 -2.50 3.37 -9.49
N ALA A 82 -2.69 2.24 -8.79
CA ALA A 82 -4.00 1.62 -8.62
C ALA A 82 -4.98 2.54 -7.87
N ALA A 83 -4.54 3.19 -6.80
CA ALA A 83 -5.37 4.13 -6.06
C ALA A 83 -5.73 5.37 -6.88
N ALA A 84 -4.77 5.95 -7.63
CA ALA A 84 -5.02 7.07 -8.53
C ALA A 84 -6.06 6.72 -9.59
N ALA A 85 -5.89 5.57 -10.26
CA ALA A 85 -6.83 5.09 -11.27
C ALA A 85 -8.25 4.90 -10.70
N LYS A 86 -8.36 4.31 -9.50
CA LYS A 86 -9.65 4.07 -8.83
C LYS A 86 -10.44 5.35 -8.56
N ILE A 87 -9.75 6.46 -8.31
CA ILE A 87 -10.38 7.75 -7.97
C ILE A 87 -10.32 8.79 -9.08
N GLY A 88 -9.80 8.42 -10.27
CA GLY A 88 -9.77 9.27 -11.45
C GLY A 88 -8.68 10.34 -11.48
N LEU A 89 -7.59 10.15 -10.70
CA LEU A 89 -6.42 11.02 -10.76
C LEU A 89 -5.39 10.51 -11.75
N LYS A 90 -4.63 11.42 -12.34
CA LYS A 90 -3.43 11.09 -13.13
C LYS A 90 -2.31 10.59 -12.21
N CYS A 91 -1.45 9.71 -12.73
CA CYS A 91 -0.31 9.20 -11.96
C CYS A 91 0.93 9.11 -12.82
N HIS A 92 2.03 9.67 -12.33
CA HIS A 92 3.36 9.54 -12.92
C HIS A 92 4.26 8.73 -11.99
N LEU A 93 4.81 7.63 -12.51
CA LEU A 93 5.75 6.78 -11.79
C LEU A 93 7.17 7.03 -12.31
N ILE A 94 8.07 7.44 -11.43
CA ILE A 94 9.49 7.55 -11.72
C ILE A 94 10.15 6.28 -11.17
N LEU A 95 10.41 5.33 -12.06
CA LEU A 95 10.94 4.02 -11.69
C LEU A 95 12.44 3.96 -11.92
N ARG A 96 13.17 3.51 -10.91
CA ARG A 96 14.60 3.25 -10.96
C ARG A 96 14.83 1.78 -11.34
N GLY A 97 15.46 1.57 -12.49
CA GLY A 97 15.80 0.26 -13.02
C GLY A 97 16.07 0.36 -14.52
N SER A 98 16.57 -0.71 -15.13
CA SER A 98 16.67 -0.86 -16.57
C SER A 98 15.47 -1.62 -17.12
N SER A 99 15.29 -1.60 -18.45
CA SER A 99 14.27 -2.43 -19.11
C SER A 99 14.53 -3.93 -18.95
N GLU A 100 15.75 -4.31 -18.56
CA GLU A 100 16.15 -5.68 -18.27
C GLU A 100 15.77 -6.13 -16.85
N ASP A 101 15.46 -5.18 -15.96
CA ASP A 101 15.04 -5.44 -14.57
C ASP A 101 13.55 -5.76 -14.45
N VAL A 102 12.84 -5.96 -15.55
CA VAL A 102 11.43 -6.32 -15.55
C VAL A 102 11.30 -7.82 -15.26
N PHE A 103 11.03 -8.16 -14.00
CA PHE A 103 10.72 -9.52 -13.58
C PHE A 103 9.21 -9.73 -13.54
N GLU A 104 8.75 -10.91 -13.90
CA GLU A 104 7.35 -11.29 -13.70
C GLU A 104 7.03 -11.28 -12.20
N GLY A 105 5.89 -10.70 -11.82
CA GLY A 105 5.35 -10.90 -10.48
C GLY A 105 4.94 -9.69 -9.66
N ASN A 106 5.19 -8.48 -10.04
CA ASN A 106 4.60 -7.32 -9.32
C ASN A 106 4.12 -6.24 -10.29
#